data_79b9606b5834322447c80311def1e446
#
_entry.id   79b9606b5834322447c80311def1e446
#
_cell.length_a   1.000
_cell.length_b   1.000
_cell.length_c   1.000
_cell.angle_alpha   90.00
_cell.angle_beta   90.00
_cell.angle_gamma   90.00
#
_symmetry.space_group_name_H-M   'P 1'
#
loop_
_entity.id
_entity.type
_entity.pdbx_description
1 polymer ?
#
loop_
_entity_poly.entity_id
_entity_poly.type
_entity_poly.pdbx_seq_one_letter_code
_entity_poly.pdbx_strand_id
1 'polypeptide(L)'
;MSDFDSNPFANPEATNPFADPSVRQATQPTAQRTGGMEEFNPFAESNNKTQPTTAPARQTPAAPPPQPAVMQPTEAPPPYAPSAAQAATDDLKQKQEELERKAAELQRKEAEMNRLAQQGIRENNFPPLPSKCPVKPCFYQDFAVDIPLEFQKIVKIIYYIWIAHACLLLLNVFGTLASFIALSQSQSSNASQAGTSFGLSILYFILFTPCSFICWYRPVYKAFRSDSSFNFFMFFFIFFFQFCVHVLQAVGIPSWGTCGWITSFGTVGTNPGAGAFMMIIAALFTLNAVVDMVFLIRVHRIYRRTGASFEKAQAEFAQGVWSNQTVQQTAGNMAASAGRAAATQAMSGNRY
;
A
#
# COMPACT_ATOMS: atom_id res chain seq x y z
N MET A 1 3.86 -29.31 -43.72
CA MET A 1 3.21 -28.25 -44.47
C MET A 1 2.04 -27.85 -43.66
N SER A 2 2.30 -26.83 -42.92
CA SER A 2 1.77 -25.48 -42.88
C SER A 2 0.53 -25.36 -42.03
N ASP A 3 0.73 -24.98 -40.77
CA ASP A 3 -0.25 -24.28 -39.93
C ASP A 3 0.45 -23.21 -39.08
N PHE A 4 1.24 -22.34 -39.75
CA PHE A 4 1.91 -21.21 -39.13
C PHE A 4 1.36 -19.85 -39.59
N ASP A 5 0.14 -19.81 -40.17
CA ASP A 5 -0.44 -18.63 -40.77
C ASP A 5 -1.72 -18.11 -40.05
N SER A 6 -1.91 -18.43 -38.79
CA SER A 6 -2.95 -17.77 -37.99
C SER A 6 -2.32 -16.70 -37.08
N ASN A 7 -2.05 -15.54 -37.65
CA ASN A 7 -1.73 -14.34 -36.84
C ASN A 7 -2.97 -13.93 -36.06
N PRO A 8 -3.00 -14.05 -34.72
CA PRO A 8 -4.16 -13.67 -33.90
C PRO A 8 -4.49 -12.17 -33.95
N PHE A 9 -3.63 -11.38 -34.60
CA PHE A 9 -3.82 -9.93 -34.80
C PHE A 9 -4.14 -9.57 -36.26
N ALA A 10 -4.36 -10.55 -37.14
CA ALA A 10 -4.61 -10.31 -38.56
C ALA A 10 -6.02 -9.77 -38.87
N ASN A 11 -6.94 -9.74 -37.89
CA ASN A 11 -8.29 -9.22 -38.08
C ASN A 11 -8.57 -8.04 -37.11
N PRO A 12 -8.10 -6.81 -37.41
CA PRO A 12 -8.28 -5.65 -36.57
C PRO A 12 -9.76 -5.23 -36.41
N GLU A 13 -10.67 -5.69 -37.28
CA GLU A 13 -12.10 -5.37 -37.17
C GLU A 13 -12.85 -6.22 -36.14
N ALA A 14 -12.37 -7.42 -35.80
CA ALA A 14 -13.05 -8.31 -34.87
C ALA A 14 -12.82 -7.94 -33.38
N THR A 15 -11.84 -7.08 -33.09
CA THR A 15 -11.45 -6.71 -31.71
C THR A 15 -11.55 -5.21 -31.42
N ASN A 16 -12.07 -4.43 -32.34
CA ASN A 16 -12.22 -2.98 -32.12
C ASN A 16 -13.51 -2.72 -31.32
N PRO A 17 -13.44 -2.30 -30.05
CA PRO A 17 -14.64 -2.05 -29.22
C PRO A 17 -15.47 -0.88 -29.74
N PHE A 18 -14.95 -0.07 -30.69
CA PHE A 18 -15.68 1.03 -31.34
C PHE A 18 -16.32 0.63 -32.69
N ALA A 19 -16.14 -0.64 -33.12
CA ALA A 19 -16.77 -1.16 -34.33
C ALA A 19 -18.19 -1.71 -34.08
N ASP A 20 -18.61 -1.80 -32.82
CA ASP A 20 -19.94 -2.25 -32.43
C ASP A 20 -21.02 -1.34 -33.07
N PRO A 21 -22.07 -1.93 -33.70
CA PRO A 21 -23.14 -1.18 -34.33
C PRO A 21 -23.83 -0.17 -33.39
N SER A 22 -23.90 -0.48 -32.10
CA SER A 22 -24.47 0.40 -31.09
C SER A 22 -23.62 1.66 -30.86
N VAL A 23 -22.29 1.55 -30.94
CA VAL A 23 -21.36 2.67 -30.81
C VAL A 23 -21.36 3.52 -32.09
N ARG A 24 -21.44 2.90 -33.26
CA ARG A 24 -21.55 3.60 -34.55
C ARG A 24 -22.87 4.38 -34.66
N GLN A 25 -23.96 3.84 -34.09
CA GLN A 25 -25.25 4.51 -34.06
C GLN A 25 -25.27 5.74 -33.12
N ALA A 26 -24.44 5.71 -32.07
CA ALA A 26 -24.27 6.84 -31.14
C ALA A 26 -23.37 7.95 -31.68
N THR A 27 -22.48 7.64 -32.63
CA THR A 27 -21.50 8.60 -33.18
C THR A 27 -21.84 9.11 -34.59
N GLN A 28 -22.87 8.58 -35.26
CA GLN A 28 -23.34 9.16 -36.53
C GLN A 28 -24.09 10.45 -36.26
N PRO A 29 -23.74 11.58 -36.93
CA PRO A 29 -24.52 12.81 -36.88
C PRO A 29 -25.83 12.58 -37.64
N THR A 30 -26.89 12.22 -36.90
CA THR A 30 -28.22 12.21 -37.46
C THR A 30 -28.67 13.65 -37.64
N ALA A 31 -28.58 14.13 -38.89
CA ALA A 31 -29.27 15.33 -39.31
C ALA A 31 -30.78 15.03 -39.18
N GLN A 32 -31.40 15.61 -38.19
CA GLN A 32 -32.82 15.60 -37.80
C GLN A 32 -33.16 14.80 -36.54
N ARG A 33 -32.63 15.27 -35.40
CA ARG A 33 -33.37 15.26 -34.15
C ARG A 33 -32.96 16.51 -33.37
N THR A 34 -33.75 17.55 -33.47
CA THR A 34 -33.79 18.71 -32.59
C THR A 34 -34.16 18.23 -31.17
N GLY A 35 -33.16 18.03 -30.38
CA GLY A 35 -33.21 17.63 -28.97
C GLY A 35 -31.78 17.53 -28.47
N GLY A 36 -31.07 18.67 -28.54
CA GLY A 36 -29.70 18.73 -28.06
C GLY A 36 -29.66 18.43 -26.56
N MET A 37 -28.64 17.70 -26.13
CA MET A 37 -28.21 17.77 -24.74
C MET A 37 -27.97 19.25 -24.45
N GLU A 38 -28.88 19.85 -23.70
CA GLU A 38 -28.67 21.20 -23.17
C GLU A 38 -27.47 21.10 -22.25
N GLU A 39 -26.42 21.80 -22.64
CA GLU A 39 -25.27 22.10 -21.80
C GLU A 39 -25.83 22.66 -20.49
N PHE A 40 -25.65 21.94 -19.40
CA PHE A 40 -26.12 22.34 -18.08
C PHE A 40 -25.41 23.61 -17.67
N ASN A 41 -26.06 24.74 -17.93
CA ASN A 41 -25.63 26.05 -17.46
C ASN A 41 -26.33 26.34 -16.13
N PRO A 42 -25.66 26.25 -14.99
CA PRO A 42 -26.26 26.51 -13.69
C PRO A 42 -26.69 27.97 -13.47
N PHE A 43 -26.43 28.86 -14.42
CA PHE A 43 -26.79 30.28 -14.37
C PHE A 43 -27.84 30.70 -15.40
N ALA A 44 -28.46 29.75 -16.13
CA ALA A 44 -29.58 30.06 -17.01
C ALA A 44 -30.85 30.21 -16.22
N GLU A 45 -31.43 31.39 -16.23
CA GLU A 45 -32.71 31.72 -15.60
C GLU A 45 -33.82 30.82 -16.16
N SER A 46 -34.55 30.16 -15.27
CA SER A 46 -35.72 29.32 -15.53
C SER A 46 -36.89 30.16 -15.96
N ASN A 47 -37.09 30.39 -17.25
CA ASN A 47 -38.33 30.89 -17.81
C ASN A 47 -39.30 29.74 -18.03
N ASN A 48 -40.08 29.46 -17.00
CA ASN A 48 -41.17 28.48 -17.02
C ASN A 48 -42.38 29.05 -17.78
N LYS A 49 -42.50 28.79 -19.10
CA LYS A 49 -43.72 29.01 -19.85
C LYS A 49 -44.53 27.71 -19.85
N THR A 50 -45.52 27.70 -19.00
CA THR A 50 -46.63 26.72 -18.98
C THR A 50 -47.49 26.93 -20.23
N GLN A 51 -47.63 25.91 -21.04
CA GLN A 51 -48.51 25.87 -22.20
C GLN A 51 -49.91 25.43 -21.74
N PRO A 52 -50.99 26.14 -22.08
CA PRO A 52 -52.35 25.72 -21.73
C PRO A 52 -52.96 24.84 -22.80
N THR A 53 -53.62 23.80 -22.32
CA THR A 53 -54.44 22.83 -23.06
C THR A 53 -55.70 23.50 -23.58
N THR A 54 -56.04 23.27 -24.84
CA THR A 54 -57.27 23.71 -25.53
C THR A 54 -58.52 22.93 -25.09
N ALA A 55 -59.59 23.66 -24.80
CA ALA A 55 -60.98 23.19 -24.92
C ALA A 55 -61.97 24.38 -25.15
N PRO A 56 -63.17 24.23 -25.74
CA PRO A 56 -63.64 25.09 -26.81
C PRO A 56 -64.58 26.24 -26.38
N ALA A 57 -64.76 27.14 -27.36
CA ALA A 57 -65.39 28.41 -27.33
C ALA A 57 -66.84 28.45 -26.78
N ARG A 58 -67.13 29.49 -25.98
CA ARG A 58 -68.50 30.08 -25.81
C ARG A 58 -68.35 31.58 -26.01
N GLN A 59 -69.10 32.08 -27.04
CA GLN A 59 -69.19 33.48 -27.37
C GLN A 59 -70.02 34.23 -26.34
N THR A 60 -69.59 35.37 -25.88
CA THR A 60 -70.42 36.45 -25.31
C THR A 60 -69.71 37.80 -25.50
N PRO A 61 -70.41 38.96 -25.48
CA PRO A 61 -70.20 40.05 -26.40
C PRO A 61 -69.20 41.11 -25.92
N ALA A 62 -68.81 41.98 -26.85
CA ALA A 62 -67.82 43.03 -26.78
C ALA A 62 -68.04 44.00 -25.58
N ALA A 63 -66.97 44.23 -24.86
CA ALA A 63 -66.78 45.32 -23.91
C ALA A 63 -65.74 46.32 -24.45
N PRO A 64 -65.78 47.62 -24.05
CA PRO A 64 -65.04 48.71 -24.64
C PRO A 64 -63.49 48.63 -24.40
N PRO A 65 -62.68 49.34 -25.19
CA PRO A 65 -61.24 49.23 -25.16
C PRO A 65 -60.62 49.68 -23.82
N PRO A 66 -59.67 48.91 -23.27
CA PRO A 66 -59.04 49.25 -22.01
C PRO A 66 -58.09 50.46 -22.15
N GLN A 67 -58.21 51.41 -21.26
CA GLN A 67 -57.24 52.48 -21.06
C GLN A 67 -55.87 51.91 -20.66
N PRO A 68 -54.75 52.57 -21.10
CA PRO A 68 -53.42 52.08 -20.74
C PRO A 68 -53.25 52.15 -19.20
N ALA A 69 -52.95 50.99 -18.61
CA ALA A 69 -52.61 50.87 -17.19
C ALA A 69 -51.29 51.62 -16.93
N VAL A 70 -51.38 52.74 -16.23
CA VAL A 70 -50.22 53.39 -15.64
C VAL A 70 -49.76 52.52 -14.49
N MET A 71 -48.63 51.81 -14.64
CA MET A 71 -48.00 51.15 -13.53
C MET A 71 -47.50 52.21 -12.56
N GLN A 72 -48.04 52.20 -11.34
CA GLN A 72 -47.44 52.93 -10.23
C GLN A 72 -46.09 52.29 -9.90
N PRO A 73 -45.05 53.08 -9.60
CA PRO A 73 -43.77 52.54 -9.21
C PRO A 73 -43.91 51.70 -7.93
N THR A 74 -43.71 50.40 -8.07
CA THR A 74 -43.61 49.49 -6.94
C THR A 74 -42.44 49.94 -6.06
N GLU A 75 -42.65 49.87 -4.75
CA GLU A 75 -41.64 50.20 -3.73
C GLU A 75 -40.24 49.66 -4.12
N ALA A 76 -39.22 50.49 -3.89
CA ALA A 76 -37.82 50.12 -4.13
C ALA A 76 -37.52 48.78 -3.48
N PRO A 77 -36.85 47.86 -4.15
CA PRO A 77 -36.47 46.58 -3.53
C PRO A 77 -35.62 46.83 -2.28
N PRO A 78 -35.81 46.03 -1.22
CA PRO A 78 -35.06 46.22 0.02
C PRO A 78 -33.58 46.24 -0.27
N PRO A 79 -32.80 47.10 0.45
CA PRO A 79 -31.35 47.21 0.20
C PRO A 79 -30.71 45.87 0.41
N TYR A 80 -30.22 45.30 -0.69
CA TYR A 80 -29.46 44.06 -0.68
C TYR A 80 -28.26 44.30 0.24
N ALA A 81 -28.22 43.60 1.36
CA ALA A 81 -27.13 43.76 2.33
C ALA A 81 -25.84 43.19 1.69
N PRO A 82 -24.89 44.04 1.30
CA PRO A 82 -23.67 43.58 0.58
C PRO A 82 -22.74 42.74 1.47
N SER A 83 -23.01 42.68 2.76
CA SER A 83 -22.14 42.04 3.74
C SER A 83 -22.06 40.53 3.66
N ALA A 84 -23.15 39.83 3.31
CA ALA A 84 -23.15 38.38 3.23
C ALA A 84 -22.45 37.86 1.95
N ALA A 85 -22.70 38.53 0.82
CA ALA A 85 -22.05 38.18 -0.45
C ALA A 85 -20.55 38.54 -0.45
N GLN A 86 -20.18 39.63 0.18
CA GLN A 86 -18.77 40.03 0.37
C GLN A 86 -18.04 39.09 1.34
N ALA A 87 -18.65 38.67 2.44
CA ALA A 87 -18.05 37.72 3.37
C ALA A 87 -17.84 36.34 2.70
N ALA A 88 -18.79 35.89 1.86
CA ALA A 88 -18.64 34.63 1.11
C ALA A 88 -17.53 34.71 0.04
N THR A 89 -17.38 35.86 -0.63
CA THR A 89 -16.29 36.08 -1.59
C THR A 89 -14.95 36.20 -0.94
N ASP A 90 -14.86 36.78 0.25
CA ASP A 90 -13.62 36.89 1.01
C ASP A 90 -13.18 35.51 1.57
N ASP A 91 -14.13 34.70 2.06
CA ASP A 91 -13.85 33.32 2.48
C ASP A 91 -13.37 32.43 1.30
N LEU A 92 -13.97 32.58 0.13
CA LEU A 92 -13.52 31.90 -1.08
C LEU A 92 -12.12 32.35 -1.51
N LYS A 93 -11.81 33.64 -1.46
CA LYS A 93 -10.46 34.16 -1.74
C LYS A 93 -9.43 33.63 -0.76
N GLN A 94 -9.74 33.63 0.54
CA GLN A 94 -8.84 33.06 1.54
C GLN A 94 -8.57 31.58 1.32
N LYS A 95 -9.61 30.78 0.97
CA LYS A 95 -9.43 29.37 0.62
C LYS A 95 -8.61 29.19 -0.65
N GLN A 96 -8.81 30.04 -1.64
CA GLN A 96 -8.03 30.02 -2.87
C GLN A 96 -6.55 30.33 -2.61
N GLU A 97 -6.27 31.38 -1.84
CA GLU A 97 -4.90 31.73 -1.44
C GLU A 97 -4.23 30.62 -0.59
N GLU A 98 -5.00 29.96 0.29
CA GLU A 98 -4.49 28.82 1.05
C GLU A 98 -4.16 27.62 0.14
N LEU A 99 -5.01 27.32 -0.85
CA LEU A 99 -4.77 26.28 -1.83
C LEU A 99 -3.57 26.60 -2.73
N GLU A 100 -3.44 27.85 -3.20
CA GLU A 100 -2.29 28.28 -3.99
C GLU A 100 -0.99 28.20 -3.18
N ARG A 101 -1.03 28.60 -1.92
CA ARG A 101 0.12 28.47 -1.00
C ARG A 101 0.51 27.00 -0.80
N LYS A 102 -0.47 26.11 -0.60
CA LYS A 102 -0.21 24.67 -0.48
C LYS A 102 0.32 24.08 -1.78
N ALA A 103 -0.22 24.50 -2.92
CA ALA A 103 0.26 24.07 -4.24
C ALA A 103 1.71 24.51 -4.49
N ALA A 104 2.05 25.77 -4.16
CA ALA A 104 3.40 26.29 -4.28
C ALA A 104 4.39 25.56 -3.34
N GLU A 105 3.96 25.23 -2.11
CA GLU A 105 4.77 24.45 -1.18
C GLU A 105 5.02 23.02 -1.68
N LEU A 106 3.99 22.37 -2.25
CA LEU A 106 4.11 21.05 -2.85
C LEU A 106 5.05 21.07 -4.07
N GLN A 107 4.91 22.05 -4.95
CA GLN A 107 5.81 22.22 -6.11
C GLN A 107 7.27 22.45 -5.68
N ARG A 108 7.48 23.25 -4.63
CA ARG A 108 8.83 23.47 -4.07
C ARG A 108 9.42 22.19 -3.50
N LYS A 109 8.65 21.41 -2.75
CA LYS A 109 9.09 20.11 -2.23
C LYS A 109 9.35 19.10 -3.35
N GLU A 110 8.53 19.10 -4.39
CA GLU A 110 8.71 18.24 -5.56
C GLU A 110 9.98 18.61 -6.34
N ALA A 111 10.21 19.92 -6.56
CA ALA A 111 11.43 20.41 -7.20
C ALA A 111 12.70 20.09 -6.40
N GLU A 112 12.64 20.22 -5.08
CA GLU A 112 13.72 19.85 -4.16
C GLU A 112 13.99 18.34 -4.22
N MET A 113 12.95 17.52 -4.24
CA MET A 113 13.05 16.07 -4.38
C MET A 113 13.66 15.66 -5.71
N ASN A 114 13.20 16.27 -6.81
CA ASN A 114 13.74 16.02 -8.13
C ASN A 114 15.21 16.44 -8.23
N ARG A 115 15.57 17.55 -7.61
CA ARG A 115 16.98 18.02 -7.52
C ARG A 115 17.83 17.03 -6.73
N LEU A 116 17.36 16.53 -5.57
CA LEU A 116 18.05 15.53 -4.77
C LEU A 116 18.15 14.18 -5.50
N ALA A 117 17.10 13.80 -6.25
CA ALA A 117 17.10 12.59 -7.07
C ALA A 117 18.10 12.68 -8.23
N GLN A 118 18.23 13.85 -8.86
CA GLN A 118 19.19 14.09 -9.95
C GLN A 118 20.65 14.16 -9.45
N GLN A 119 20.87 14.61 -8.23
CA GLN A 119 22.21 14.65 -7.63
C GLN A 119 22.72 13.28 -7.17
N GLY A 120 21.91 12.22 -7.25
CA GLY A 120 22.32 10.86 -6.90
C GLY A 120 22.69 10.63 -5.42
N ILE A 121 22.58 11.66 -4.57
CA ILE A 121 23.02 11.67 -3.19
C ILE A 121 21.81 11.60 -2.27
N ARG A 122 21.07 10.49 -2.33
CA ARG A 122 20.23 10.11 -1.20
C ARG A 122 21.13 9.42 -0.19
N GLU A 123 21.58 10.15 0.83
CA GLU A 123 22.33 9.54 1.90
C GLU A 123 21.47 8.49 2.61
N ASN A 124 22.04 7.30 2.76
CA ASN A 124 21.38 6.25 3.52
C ASN A 124 21.24 6.70 4.98
N ASN A 125 20.03 6.58 5.52
CA ASN A 125 19.68 7.03 6.88
C ASN A 125 19.27 5.88 7.81
N PHE A 126 19.25 4.64 7.30
CA PHE A 126 18.80 3.48 8.07
C PHE A 126 19.82 2.32 8.01
N PRO A 127 20.06 1.60 9.12
CA PRO A 127 19.54 1.79 10.48
C PRO A 127 20.06 3.09 11.12
N PRO A 128 19.28 3.72 12.05
CA PRO A 128 19.68 4.95 12.73
C PRO A 128 20.76 4.65 13.78
N LEU A 129 21.97 4.45 13.31
CA LEU A 129 23.13 4.14 14.16
C LEU A 129 23.74 5.44 14.70
N PRO A 130 24.19 5.45 15.95
CA PRO A 130 24.93 6.59 16.48
C PRO A 130 26.22 6.82 15.67
N SER A 131 26.64 8.06 15.53
CA SER A 131 27.82 8.47 14.73
C SER A 131 29.14 7.78 15.13
N LYS A 132 29.20 7.19 16.33
CA LYS A 132 30.35 6.42 16.83
C LYS A 132 30.39 4.96 16.32
N CYS A 133 29.32 4.50 15.66
CA CYS A 133 29.27 3.13 15.15
C CYS A 133 30.11 3.00 13.88
N PRO A 134 30.97 1.96 13.75
CA PRO A 134 31.79 1.76 12.55
C PRO A 134 30.96 1.34 11.32
N VAL A 135 29.68 0.97 11.51
CA VAL A 135 28.78 0.56 10.44
C VAL A 135 28.00 1.77 9.94
N LYS A 136 28.10 2.05 8.63
CA LYS A 136 27.34 3.12 7.99
C LYS A 136 25.90 2.66 7.69
N PRO A 137 24.92 3.57 7.69
CA PRO A 137 23.57 3.26 7.24
C PRO A 137 23.57 2.65 5.83
N CYS A 138 22.87 1.53 5.66
CA CYS A 138 22.86 0.78 4.40
C CYS A 138 21.65 1.10 3.51
N PHE A 139 20.61 1.71 4.09
CA PHE A 139 19.32 1.93 3.42
C PHE A 139 18.85 3.35 3.57
N TYR A 140 18.16 3.84 2.53
CA TYR A 140 17.38 5.06 2.61
C TYR A 140 15.92 4.74 2.97
N GLN A 141 15.35 5.49 3.90
CA GLN A 141 13.97 5.36 4.32
C GLN A 141 13.40 6.73 4.70
N ASP A 142 12.34 7.13 4.03
CA ASP A 142 11.58 8.34 4.34
C ASP A 142 10.09 8.08 4.17
N PHE A 143 9.36 8.11 5.30
CA PHE A 143 7.92 7.87 5.28
C PHE A 143 7.11 9.01 4.67
N ALA A 144 7.63 10.25 4.78
CA ALA A 144 6.90 11.42 4.33
C ALA A 144 6.96 11.60 2.81
N VAL A 145 8.09 11.19 2.24
CA VAL A 145 8.41 11.37 0.82
C VAL A 145 8.02 10.16 0.00
N ASP A 146 8.36 8.96 0.50
CA ASP A 146 8.24 7.73 -0.27
C ASP A 146 6.84 7.09 -0.19
N ILE A 147 6.05 7.38 0.87
CA ILE A 147 4.77 6.69 1.13
C ILE A 147 3.59 7.65 0.99
N PRO A 148 2.52 7.28 0.25
CA PRO A 148 1.30 8.07 0.17
C PRO A 148 0.72 8.40 1.55
N LEU A 149 0.17 9.61 1.74
CA LEU A 149 -0.30 10.14 3.02
C LEU A 149 -1.25 9.20 3.78
N GLU A 150 -2.12 8.51 3.04
CA GLU A 150 -3.11 7.56 3.60
C GLU A 150 -2.46 6.33 4.25
N PHE A 151 -1.28 5.91 3.78
CA PHE A 151 -0.60 4.70 4.27
C PHE A 151 0.55 4.98 5.24
N GLN A 152 1.00 6.23 5.37
CA GLN A 152 2.14 6.60 6.22
C GLN A 152 1.98 6.12 7.67
N LYS A 153 0.77 6.28 8.25
CA LYS A 153 0.49 5.85 9.63
C LYS A 153 0.66 4.34 9.80
N ILE A 154 0.20 3.56 8.80
CA ILE A 154 0.25 2.10 8.85
C ILE A 154 1.70 1.63 8.77
N VAL A 155 2.47 2.16 7.83
CA VAL A 155 3.87 1.78 7.64
C VAL A 155 4.73 2.19 8.84
N LYS A 156 4.47 3.36 9.45
CA LYS A 156 5.10 3.78 10.71
C LYS A 156 4.80 2.82 11.86
N ILE A 157 3.56 2.37 12.01
CA ILE A 157 3.21 1.43 13.07
C ILE A 157 3.91 0.09 12.85
N ILE A 158 3.96 -0.42 11.61
CA ILE A 158 4.70 -1.64 11.27
C ILE A 158 6.19 -1.49 11.59
N TYR A 159 6.77 -0.32 11.37
CA TYR A 159 8.13 -0.02 11.82
C TYR A 159 8.29 -0.13 13.34
N TYR A 160 7.35 0.42 14.11
CA TYR A 160 7.38 0.28 15.57
C TYR A 160 7.16 -1.15 16.06
N ILE A 161 6.37 -1.96 15.35
CA ILE A 161 6.24 -3.40 15.63
C ILE A 161 7.59 -4.09 15.46
N TRP A 162 8.35 -3.77 14.41
CA TRP A 162 9.69 -4.32 14.22
C TRP A 162 10.64 -3.90 15.35
N ILE A 163 10.64 -2.63 15.78
CA ILE A 163 11.45 -2.17 16.91
C ILE A 163 11.04 -2.89 18.21
N ALA A 164 9.74 -2.98 18.48
CA ALA A 164 9.22 -3.66 19.64
C ALA A 164 9.67 -5.13 19.69
N HIS A 165 9.64 -5.82 18.55
CA HIS A 165 10.15 -7.17 18.43
C HIS A 165 11.66 -7.25 18.72
N ALA A 166 12.48 -6.35 18.17
CA ALA A 166 13.91 -6.31 18.45
C ALA A 166 14.21 -6.07 19.94
N CYS A 167 13.49 -5.15 20.58
CA CYS A 167 13.57 -4.92 22.03
C CYS A 167 13.13 -6.14 22.83
N LEU A 168 12.10 -6.83 22.37
CA LEU A 168 11.59 -8.04 23.02
C LEU A 168 12.59 -9.20 22.93
N LEU A 169 13.27 -9.37 21.80
CA LEU A 169 14.38 -10.33 21.68
C LEU A 169 15.52 -10.01 22.64
N LEU A 170 15.86 -8.73 22.84
CA LEU A 170 16.86 -8.31 23.82
C LEU A 170 16.38 -8.63 25.26
N LEU A 171 15.13 -8.32 25.60
CA LEU A 171 14.56 -8.69 26.91
C LEU A 171 14.56 -10.21 27.10
N ASN A 172 14.30 -10.98 26.07
CA ASN A 172 14.38 -12.43 26.09
C ASN A 172 15.77 -12.95 26.47
N VAL A 173 16.85 -12.30 26.00
CA VAL A 173 18.22 -12.63 26.41
C VAL A 173 18.39 -12.46 27.93
N PHE A 174 17.88 -11.36 28.50
CA PHE A 174 17.93 -11.16 29.96
C PHE A 174 17.07 -12.15 30.74
N GLY A 175 15.90 -12.52 30.20
CA GLY A 175 15.02 -13.50 30.80
C GLY A 175 15.63 -14.90 30.83
N THR A 176 16.23 -15.34 29.72
CA THR A 176 16.93 -16.64 29.65
C THR A 176 18.18 -16.66 30.52
N LEU A 177 18.91 -15.53 30.62
CA LEU A 177 20.05 -15.39 31.55
C LEU A 177 19.60 -15.52 32.99
N ALA A 178 18.51 -14.85 33.38
CA ALA A 178 17.95 -14.95 34.73
C ALA A 178 17.53 -16.41 35.07
N SER A 179 16.92 -17.10 34.12
CA SER A 179 16.59 -18.53 34.24
C SER A 179 17.83 -19.38 34.41
N PHE A 180 18.87 -19.17 33.62
CA PHE A 180 20.12 -19.91 33.67
C PHE A 180 20.80 -19.73 35.05
N ILE A 181 20.90 -18.50 35.55
CA ILE A 181 21.48 -18.22 36.87
C ILE A 181 20.67 -18.89 37.97
N ALA A 182 19.34 -18.75 37.95
CA ALA A 182 18.45 -19.31 38.96
C ALA A 182 18.51 -20.84 39.03
N LEU A 183 18.50 -21.52 37.89
CA LEU A 183 18.57 -22.98 37.81
C LEU A 183 19.97 -23.51 38.10
N SER A 184 21.04 -22.76 37.77
CA SER A 184 22.39 -23.13 38.14
C SER A 184 22.62 -23.05 39.66
N GLN A 185 22.12 -21.99 40.30
CA GLN A 185 22.23 -21.82 41.78
C GLN A 185 21.44 -22.88 42.54
N SER A 186 20.30 -23.33 42.03
CA SER A 186 19.50 -24.39 42.64
C SER A 186 20.01 -25.80 42.34
N GLN A 187 21.12 -25.94 41.63
CA GLN A 187 21.68 -27.23 41.15
C GLN A 187 20.63 -28.11 40.44
N SER A 188 19.70 -27.43 39.72
CA SER A 188 18.65 -28.13 39.01
C SER A 188 19.23 -28.92 37.83
N SER A 189 18.67 -30.12 37.58
CA SER A 189 18.98 -30.95 36.43
C SER A 189 18.75 -30.21 35.08
N ASN A 190 17.93 -29.17 35.11
CA ASN A 190 17.59 -28.37 33.94
C ASN A 190 18.57 -27.20 33.67
N ALA A 191 19.63 -27.03 34.48
CA ALA A 191 20.59 -25.93 34.32
C ALA A 191 21.30 -25.96 32.97
N SER A 192 21.66 -27.14 32.44
CA SER A 192 22.29 -27.25 31.10
C SER A 192 21.34 -26.84 29.97
N GLN A 193 20.06 -27.16 30.08
CA GLN A 193 19.04 -26.74 29.12
C GLN A 193 18.82 -25.22 29.16
N ALA A 194 18.85 -24.63 30.37
CA ALA A 194 18.76 -23.18 30.51
C ALA A 194 19.99 -22.48 29.93
N GLY A 195 21.19 -23.03 30.05
CA GLY A 195 22.40 -22.54 29.41
C GLY A 195 22.34 -22.59 27.90
N THR A 196 21.83 -23.68 27.31
CA THR A 196 21.56 -23.80 25.88
C THR A 196 20.55 -22.76 25.42
N SER A 197 19.44 -22.57 26.17
CA SER A 197 18.43 -21.57 25.86
C SER A 197 18.99 -20.16 25.90
N PHE A 198 19.88 -19.85 26.83
CA PHE A 198 20.56 -18.56 26.90
C PHE A 198 21.46 -18.34 25.67
N GLY A 199 22.27 -19.32 25.27
CA GLY A 199 23.08 -19.23 24.06
C GLY A 199 22.26 -19.02 22.79
N LEU A 200 21.13 -19.76 22.65
CA LEU A 200 20.22 -19.61 21.53
C LEU A 200 19.52 -18.24 21.52
N SER A 201 19.17 -17.70 22.68
CA SER A 201 18.52 -16.37 22.77
C SER A 201 19.41 -15.26 22.25
N ILE A 202 20.74 -15.32 22.52
CA ILE A 202 21.72 -14.38 21.97
C ILE A 202 21.80 -14.54 20.45
N LEU A 203 21.86 -15.78 19.95
CA LEU A 203 21.89 -16.05 18.52
C LEU A 203 20.64 -15.48 17.82
N TYR A 204 19.45 -15.68 18.41
CA TYR A 204 18.19 -15.14 17.88
C TYR A 204 18.16 -13.62 17.86
N PHE A 205 18.63 -12.96 18.90
CA PHE A 205 18.72 -11.50 18.92
C PHE A 205 19.62 -10.98 17.81
N ILE A 206 20.81 -11.53 17.64
CA ILE A 206 21.79 -11.09 16.64
C ILE A 206 21.32 -11.40 15.21
N LEU A 207 20.70 -12.57 14.98
CA LEU A 207 20.31 -13.03 13.66
C LEU A 207 18.93 -12.49 13.24
N PHE A 208 17.91 -12.60 14.11
CA PHE A 208 16.54 -12.26 13.73
C PHE A 208 16.32 -10.77 13.64
N THR A 209 17.02 -9.94 14.41
CA THR A 209 16.87 -8.48 14.31
C THR A 209 17.17 -7.94 12.90
N PRO A 210 18.34 -8.19 12.29
CA PRO A 210 18.60 -7.74 10.93
C PRO A 210 17.81 -8.53 9.87
N CYS A 211 17.62 -9.84 10.08
CA CYS A 211 16.90 -10.69 9.15
C CYS A 211 15.42 -10.26 9.05
N SER A 212 14.75 -10.00 10.16
CA SER A 212 13.37 -9.53 10.18
C SER A 212 13.20 -8.19 9.46
N PHE A 213 14.17 -7.27 9.59
CA PHE A 213 14.16 -6.03 8.84
C PHE A 213 14.16 -6.26 7.33
N ILE A 214 15.08 -7.11 6.85
CA ILE A 214 15.25 -7.36 5.41
C ILE A 214 14.10 -8.21 4.86
N CYS A 215 13.67 -9.23 5.61
CA CYS A 215 12.73 -10.23 5.12
C CYS A 215 11.28 -9.77 5.11
N TRP A 216 10.80 -9.02 6.13
CA TRP A 216 9.40 -8.64 6.16
C TRP A 216 9.14 -7.13 6.24
N TYR A 217 9.94 -6.38 7.02
CA TYR A 217 9.71 -4.94 7.12
C TYR A 217 10.00 -4.20 5.80
N ARG A 218 11.14 -4.46 5.19
CA ARG A 218 11.52 -3.83 3.92
C ARG A 218 10.60 -4.18 2.75
N PRO A 219 10.13 -5.42 2.56
CA PRO A 219 9.12 -5.75 1.56
C PRO A 219 7.81 -4.97 1.74
N VAL A 220 7.30 -4.82 2.97
CA VAL A 220 6.08 -4.04 3.19
C VAL A 220 6.29 -2.56 2.89
N TYR A 221 7.43 -1.98 3.29
CA TYR A 221 7.77 -0.60 2.95
C TYR A 221 7.77 -0.39 1.44
N LYS A 222 8.42 -1.30 0.69
CA LYS A 222 8.43 -1.26 -0.78
C LYS A 222 7.04 -1.45 -1.38
N ALA A 223 6.20 -2.31 -0.81
CA ALA A 223 4.84 -2.55 -1.29
C ALA A 223 4.00 -1.28 -1.24
N PHE A 224 4.02 -0.58 -0.13
CA PHE A 224 3.30 0.69 0.03
C PHE A 224 3.92 1.85 -0.75
N ARG A 225 5.21 1.79 -1.07
CA ARG A 225 5.90 2.79 -1.89
C ARG A 225 5.58 2.65 -3.37
N SER A 226 5.54 1.43 -3.91
CA SER A 226 5.43 1.15 -5.34
C SER A 226 4.05 0.63 -5.76
N ASP A 227 3.13 0.45 -4.81
CA ASP A 227 1.83 -0.21 -5.00
C ASP A 227 1.94 -1.56 -5.76
N SER A 228 3.05 -2.26 -5.52
CA SER A 228 3.37 -3.53 -6.19
C SER A 228 2.63 -4.69 -5.53
N SER A 229 1.81 -5.39 -6.31
CA SER A 229 1.10 -6.60 -5.86
C SER A 229 2.05 -7.72 -5.45
N PHE A 230 3.19 -7.84 -6.11
CA PHE A 230 4.22 -8.84 -5.78
C PHE A 230 4.83 -8.57 -4.39
N ASN A 231 5.18 -7.30 -4.08
CA ASN A 231 5.75 -6.97 -2.77
C ASN A 231 4.73 -7.18 -1.64
N PHE A 232 3.43 -6.92 -1.88
CA PHE A 232 2.37 -7.25 -0.92
C PHE A 232 2.24 -8.76 -0.69
N PHE A 233 2.28 -9.55 -1.77
CA PHE A 233 2.23 -11.02 -1.67
C PHE A 233 3.42 -11.55 -0.86
N MET A 234 4.63 -11.10 -1.16
CA MET A 234 5.84 -11.45 -0.41
C MET A 234 5.73 -11.06 1.07
N PHE A 235 5.21 -9.86 1.34
CA PHE A 235 4.97 -9.42 2.71
C PHE A 235 4.02 -10.38 3.44
N PHE A 236 2.88 -10.73 2.86
CA PHE A 236 1.91 -11.63 3.53
C PHE A 236 2.51 -12.98 3.85
N PHE A 237 3.24 -13.58 2.92
CA PHE A 237 3.86 -14.88 3.12
C PHE A 237 4.88 -14.84 4.26
N ILE A 238 5.79 -13.87 4.22
CA ILE A 238 6.89 -13.81 5.20
C ILE A 238 6.36 -13.31 6.56
N PHE A 239 5.44 -12.35 6.58
CA PHE A 239 4.87 -11.83 7.82
C PHE A 239 3.96 -12.85 8.52
N PHE A 240 3.24 -13.68 7.76
CA PHE A 240 2.52 -14.82 8.33
C PHE A 240 3.48 -15.83 8.98
N PHE A 241 4.58 -16.14 8.32
CA PHE A 241 5.62 -17.00 8.91
C PHE A 241 6.21 -16.37 10.18
N GLN A 242 6.48 -15.07 10.18
CA GLN A 242 6.94 -14.34 11.37
C GLN A 242 5.92 -14.41 12.51
N PHE A 243 4.63 -14.24 12.21
CA PHE A 243 3.56 -14.45 13.19
C PHE A 243 3.61 -15.85 13.83
N CYS A 244 3.79 -16.89 13.03
CA CYS A 244 3.94 -18.26 13.54
C CYS A 244 5.16 -18.39 14.48
N VAL A 245 6.28 -17.75 14.12
CA VAL A 245 7.48 -17.70 14.98
C VAL A 245 7.17 -17.02 16.30
N HIS A 246 6.45 -15.89 16.32
CA HIS A 246 6.07 -15.21 17.57
C HIS A 246 5.13 -16.05 18.44
N VAL A 247 4.21 -16.80 17.83
CA VAL A 247 3.37 -17.77 18.57
C VAL A 247 4.24 -18.84 19.24
N LEU A 248 5.21 -19.41 18.51
CA LEU A 248 6.14 -20.38 19.08
C LEU A 248 7.01 -19.79 20.20
N GLN A 249 7.44 -18.54 20.06
CA GLN A 249 8.17 -17.81 21.10
C GLN A 249 7.30 -17.58 22.35
N ALA A 250 6.03 -17.24 22.16
CA ALA A 250 5.08 -17.07 23.25
C ALA A 250 4.81 -18.39 23.98
N VAL A 251 4.68 -19.50 23.27
CA VAL A 251 4.52 -20.84 23.86
C VAL A 251 5.75 -21.21 24.68
N GLY A 252 6.95 -20.97 24.18
CA GLY A 252 8.21 -21.17 24.90
C GLY A 252 8.58 -22.62 25.07
N ILE A 253 8.92 -23.30 23.98
CA ILE A 253 9.36 -24.69 24.01
C ILE A 253 10.69 -24.78 24.78
N PRO A 254 10.84 -25.72 25.74
CA PRO A 254 12.06 -25.90 26.50
C PRO A 254 13.27 -26.11 25.59
N SER A 255 14.40 -25.51 25.92
CA SER A 255 15.67 -25.55 25.19
C SER A 255 15.67 -24.81 23.83
N TRP A 256 14.57 -24.09 23.47
CA TRP A 256 14.50 -23.33 22.22
C TRP A 256 14.91 -21.85 22.36
N GLY A 257 15.41 -21.45 23.52
CA GLY A 257 15.96 -20.11 23.71
C GLY A 257 14.95 -19.00 23.89
N THR A 258 13.71 -19.34 24.29
CA THR A 258 12.62 -18.35 24.45
C THR A 258 11.99 -18.45 25.85
N CYS A 259 11.71 -17.28 26.45
CA CYS A 259 10.96 -17.11 27.69
C CYS A 259 9.45 -17.11 27.42
N GLY A 260 8.94 -18.22 26.87
CA GLY A 260 7.49 -18.37 26.67
C GLY A 260 6.82 -18.96 27.89
N TRP A 261 5.52 -19.21 27.82
CA TRP A 261 4.69 -19.66 28.94
C TRP A 261 5.18 -20.96 29.54
N ILE A 262 5.51 -21.99 28.75
CA ILE A 262 5.92 -23.30 29.25
C ILE A 262 7.22 -23.18 30.06
N THR A 263 8.23 -22.52 29.50
CA THR A 263 9.54 -22.35 30.18
C THR A 263 9.42 -21.48 31.43
N SER A 264 8.55 -20.45 31.38
CA SER A 264 8.32 -19.58 32.54
C SER A 264 7.66 -20.30 33.71
N PHE A 265 6.62 -21.08 33.46
CA PHE A 265 5.97 -21.89 34.50
C PHE A 265 6.92 -22.92 35.10
N GLY A 266 7.77 -23.55 34.28
CA GLY A 266 8.79 -24.46 34.77
C GLY A 266 9.80 -23.79 35.71
N THR A 267 10.16 -22.53 35.45
CA THR A 267 11.12 -21.76 36.24
C THR A 267 10.52 -21.22 37.56
N VAL A 268 9.22 -20.84 37.53
CA VAL A 268 8.52 -20.33 38.74
C VAL A 268 8.63 -21.28 39.89
N GLY A 269 8.50 -22.60 39.67
CA GLY A 269 8.60 -23.63 40.72
C GLY A 269 9.97 -23.69 41.39
N THR A 270 11.03 -23.29 40.70
CA THR A 270 12.42 -23.30 41.22
C THR A 270 12.83 -21.95 41.77
N ASN A 271 12.51 -20.88 41.05
CA ASN A 271 12.78 -19.49 41.45
C ASN A 271 11.63 -18.59 41.02
N PRO A 272 10.75 -18.18 41.96
CA PRO A 272 9.58 -17.36 41.64
C PRO A 272 9.91 -16.02 41.02
N GLY A 273 11.04 -15.38 41.38
CA GLY A 273 11.44 -14.08 40.84
C GLY A 273 11.85 -14.17 39.35
N ALA A 274 12.71 -15.11 39.02
CA ALA A 274 13.12 -15.35 37.64
C ALA A 274 11.92 -15.80 36.80
N GLY A 275 11.09 -16.71 37.31
CA GLY A 275 9.89 -17.17 36.61
C GLY A 275 8.88 -16.07 36.37
N ALA A 276 8.63 -15.16 37.32
CA ALA A 276 7.74 -14.02 37.16
C ALA A 276 8.27 -13.06 36.08
N PHE A 277 9.56 -12.79 36.06
CA PHE A 277 10.18 -11.97 35.02
C PHE A 277 10.00 -12.60 33.62
N MET A 278 10.23 -13.90 33.49
CA MET A 278 10.01 -14.64 32.24
C MET A 278 8.53 -14.62 31.81
N MET A 279 7.58 -14.70 32.78
CA MET A 279 6.14 -14.61 32.46
C MET A 279 5.76 -13.25 31.87
N ILE A 280 6.37 -12.14 32.32
CA ILE A 280 6.18 -10.83 31.73
C ILE A 280 6.65 -10.85 30.27
N ILE A 281 7.79 -11.48 30.00
CA ILE A 281 8.31 -11.61 28.63
C ILE A 281 7.38 -12.48 27.77
N ALA A 282 6.85 -13.58 28.32
CA ALA A 282 5.87 -14.43 27.63
C ALA A 282 4.59 -13.66 27.28
N ALA A 283 4.11 -12.82 28.20
CA ALA A 283 2.95 -11.95 27.95
C ALA A 283 3.23 -10.93 26.84
N LEU A 284 4.43 -10.34 26.80
CA LEU A 284 4.85 -9.43 25.75
C LEU A 284 4.98 -10.13 24.39
N PHE A 285 5.50 -11.36 24.33
CA PHE A 285 5.50 -12.16 23.09
C PHE A 285 4.07 -12.44 22.61
N THR A 286 3.18 -12.78 23.52
CA THR A 286 1.75 -12.99 23.20
C THR A 286 1.11 -11.73 22.65
N LEU A 287 1.37 -10.57 23.30
CA LEU A 287 0.87 -9.29 22.83
C LEU A 287 1.40 -8.96 21.43
N ASN A 288 2.70 -9.20 21.18
CA ASN A 288 3.32 -8.98 19.88
C ASN A 288 2.67 -9.87 18.81
N ALA A 289 2.44 -11.16 19.08
CA ALA A 289 1.75 -12.06 18.16
C ALA A 289 0.31 -11.61 17.85
N VAL A 290 -0.43 -11.11 18.86
CA VAL A 290 -1.78 -10.55 18.66
C VAL A 290 -1.73 -9.32 17.77
N VAL A 291 -0.78 -8.41 18.00
CA VAL A 291 -0.60 -7.20 17.18
C VAL A 291 -0.25 -7.58 15.74
N ASP A 292 0.63 -8.55 15.52
CA ASP A 292 0.97 -9.04 14.18
C ASP A 292 -0.25 -9.57 13.44
N MET A 293 -1.09 -10.37 14.08
CA MET A 293 -2.32 -10.88 13.48
C MET A 293 -3.27 -9.74 13.09
N VAL A 294 -3.45 -8.75 13.96
CA VAL A 294 -4.29 -7.58 13.69
C VAL A 294 -3.76 -6.82 12.48
N PHE A 295 -2.43 -6.60 12.39
CA PHE A 295 -1.83 -5.89 11.26
C PHE A 295 -1.84 -6.73 9.98
N LEU A 296 -1.65 -8.04 10.05
CA LEU A 296 -1.80 -8.94 8.91
C LEU A 296 -3.19 -8.79 8.29
N ILE A 297 -4.25 -8.84 9.11
CA ILE A 297 -5.64 -8.66 8.67
C ILE A 297 -5.84 -7.23 8.10
N ARG A 298 -5.32 -6.21 8.77
CA ARG A 298 -5.48 -4.81 8.36
C ARG A 298 -4.83 -4.54 7.00
N VAL A 299 -3.58 -4.97 6.81
CA VAL A 299 -2.85 -4.82 5.54
C VAL A 299 -3.51 -5.65 4.45
N HIS A 300 -4.01 -6.87 4.77
CA HIS A 300 -4.76 -7.67 3.81
C HIS A 300 -6.04 -6.98 3.32
N ARG A 301 -6.78 -6.32 4.20
CA ARG A 301 -7.96 -5.53 3.82
C ARG A 301 -7.61 -4.36 2.89
N ILE A 302 -6.48 -3.70 3.10
CA ILE A 302 -6.00 -2.61 2.24
C ILE A 302 -5.64 -3.18 0.87
N TYR A 303 -4.82 -4.24 0.83
CA TYR A 303 -4.45 -4.94 -0.40
C TYR A 303 -5.66 -5.30 -1.26
N ARG A 304 -6.73 -5.83 -0.64
CA ARG A 304 -7.98 -6.16 -1.34
C ARG A 304 -8.69 -4.92 -1.90
N ARG A 305 -8.51 -3.75 -1.32
CA ARG A 305 -9.13 -2.49 -1.78
C ARG A 305 -8.36 -1.84 -2.93
N THR A 306 -7.06 -2.05 -3.04
CA THR A 306 -6.23 -1.48 -4.11
C THR A 306 -6.37 -2.21 -5.45
N GLY A 307 -7.24 -3.22 -5.54
CA GLY A 307 -7.41 -4.01 -6.77
C GLY A 307 -6.22 -4.91 -7.10
N ALA A 308 -5.30 -5.07 -6.15
CA ALA A 308 -4.18 -5.99 -6.28
C ALA A 308 -4.68 -7.44 -6.29
N SER A 309 -4.14 -8.25 -7.19
CA SER A 309 -4.51 -9.65 -7.36
C SER A 309 -3.26 -10.54 -7.43
N PHE A 310 -3.45 -11.84 -7.20
CA PHE A 310 -2.36 -12.81 -7.37
C PHE A 310 -1.87 -12.87 -8.82
N GLU A 311 -2.77 -12.76 -9.78
CA GLU A 311 -2.41 -12.71 -11.21
C GLU A 311 -1.53 -11.50 -11.53
N LYS A 312 -1.88 -10.31 -10.99
CA LYS A 312 -1.05 -9.12 -11.13
C LYS A 312 0.32 -9.29 -10.47
N ALA A 313 0.37 -9.90 -9.27
CA ALA A 313 1.63 -10.20 -8.60
C ALA A 313 2.51 -11.18 -9.40
N GLN A 314 1.92 -12.19 -10.01
CA GLN A 314 2.61 -13.15 -10.87
C GLN A 314 3.13 -12.47 -12.15
N ALA A 315 2.33 -11.61 -12.78
CA ALA A 315 2.75 -10.84 -13.95
C ALA A 315 3.90 -9.88 -13.62
N GLU A 316 3.83 -9.15 -12.51
CA GLU A 316 4.90 -8.26 -12.02
C GLU A 316 6.20 -9.05 -11.74
N PHE A 317 6.09 -10.23 -11.14
CA PHE A 317 7.23 -11.10 -10.89
C PHE A 317 7.86 -11.59 -12.20
N ALA A 318 7.04 -12.09 -13.12
CA ALA A 318 7.51 -12.55 -14.43
C ALA A 318 8.21 -11.40 -15.18
N GLN A 319 7.61 -10.22 -15.23
CA GLN A 319 8.21 -9.04 -15.86
C GLN A 319 9.52 -8.64 -15.18
N GLY A 320 9.58 -8.66 -13.83
CA GLY A 320 10.79 -8.34 -13.09
C GLY A 320 11.92 -9.36 -13.32
N VAL A 321 11.59 -10.64 -13.44
CA VAL A 321 12.56 -11.70 -13.77
C VAL A 321 13.08 -11.54 -15.19
N TRP A 322 12.19 -11.34 -16.17
CA TRP A 322 12.56 -11.16 -17.59
C TRP A 322 13.31 -9.86 -17.86
N SER A 323 13.06 -8.79 -17.09
CA SER A 323 13.79 -7.52 -17.21
C SER A 323 15.19 -7.55 -16.58
N ASN A 324 15.50 -8.59 -15.80
CA ASN A 324 16.80 -8.71 -15.14
C ASN A 324 17.86 -9.14 -16.19
N GLN A 325 18.85 -8.26 -16.39
CA GLN A 325 19.93 -8.47 -17.36
C GLN A 325 20.70 -9.76 -17.12
N THR A 326 20.91 -10.17 -15.88
CA THR A 326 21.59 -11.42 -15.52
C THR A 326 20.78 -12.65 -15.98
N VAL A 327 19.46 -12.62 -15.81
CA VAL A 327 18.58 -13.70 -16.25
C VAL A 327 18.57 -13.80 -17.78
N GLN A 328 18.50 -12.66 -18.48
CA GLN A 328 18.55 -12.62 -19.93
C GLN A 328 19.88 -13.18 -20.46
N GLN A 329 21.00 -12.77 -19.86
CA GLN A 329 22.33 -13.27 -20.23
C GLN A 329 22.46 -14.79 -19.96
N THR A 330 21.97 -15.26 -18.81
CA THR A 330 21.99 -16.68 -18.47
C THR A 330 21.12 -17.50 -19.42
N ALA A 331 19.90 -17.03 -19.69
CA ALA A 331 19.00 -17.67 -20.63
C ALA A 331 19.58 -17.69 -22.07
N GLY A 332 20.18 -16.57 -22.50
CA GLY A 332 20.89 -16.46 -23.77
C GLY A 332 22.08 -17.44 -23.87
N ASN A 333 22.88 -17.54 -22.81
CA ASN A 333 24.01 -18.49 -22.76
C ASN A 333 23.54 -19.95 -22.76
N MET A 334 22.45 -20.28 -22.05
CA MET A 334 21.86 -21.62 -22.09
C MET A 334 21.31 -21.96 -23.48
N ALA A 335 20.58 -21.04 -24.12
CA ALA A 335 20.08 -21.22 -25.47
C ALA A 335 21.22 -21.42 -26.49
N ALA A 336 22.29 -20.63 -26.38
CA ALA A 336 23.48 -20.74 -27.22
C ALA A 336 24.23 -22.08 -27.00
N SER A 337 24.33 -22.53 -25.75
CA SER A 337 24.97 -23.84 -25.45
C SER A 337 24.12 -25.01 -25.94
N ALA A 338 22.80 -24.95 -25.79
CA ALA A 338 21.89 -25.96 -26.33
C ALA A 338 21.92 -26.02 -27.87
N GLY A 339 21.96 -24.85 -28.53
CA GLY A 339 22.10 -24.74 -29.98
C GLY A 339 23.44 -25.32 -30.48
N ARG A 340 24.53 -25.07 -29.77
CA ARG A 340 25.85 -25.68 -30.11
C ARG A 340 25.84 -27.21 -29.91
N ALA A 341 25.23 -27.70 -28.83
CA ALA A 341 25.11 -29.13 -28.58
C ALA A 341 24.27 -29.84 -29.68
N ALA A 342 23.14 -29.27 -30.07
CA ALA A 342 22.31 -29.76 -31.14
C ALA A 342 23.03 -29.76 -32.51
N ALA A 343 23.78 -28.69 -32.81
CA ALA A 343 24.58 -28.60 -34.03
C ALA A 343 25.72 -29.67 -34.07
N THR A 344 26.39 -29.88 -32.93
CA THR A 344 27.42 -30.91 -32.80
C THR A 344 26.85 -32.31 -32.98
N GLN A 345 25.64 -32.57 -32.42
CA GLN A 345 24.95 -33.82 -32.54
C GLN A 345 24.47 -34.10 -33.98
N ALA A 346 23.99 -33.06 -34.68
CA ALA A 346 23.63 -33.16 -36.10
C ALA A 346 24.84 -33.43 -37.00
N MET A 347 26.01 -32.86 -36.72
CA MET A 347 27.25 -33.11 -37.45
C MET A 347 27.83 -34.50 -37.18
N SER A 348 27.65 -35.05 -35.97
CA SER A 348 28.12 -36.38 -35.63
C SER A 348 27.20 -37.53 -36.19
N GLY A 349 25.89 -37.24 -36.29
CA GLY A 349 24.90 -38.19 -36.85
C GLY A 349 25.00 -38.41 -38.37
N ASN A 350 25.73 -37.59 -39.10
CA ASN A 350 25.86 -37.68 -40.58
C ASN A 350 27.16 -38.44 -41.03
N ARG A 351 27.79 -39.18 -40.14
CA ARG A 351 29.03 -39.94 -40.40
C ARG A 351 28.84 -41.47 -40.42
N TYR A 352 27.64 -41.95 -40.69
CA TYR A 352 27.38 -43.38 -40.94
C TYR A 352 26.68 -43.57 -42.28
#